data_c5865e11c21a22477b3b7dd852da5e59
#
_entry.id   c5865e11c21a22477b3b7dd852da5e59
#
_cell.length_a   1.000
_cell.length_b   1.000
_cell.length_c   1.000
_cell.angle_alpha   90.00
_cell.angle_beta   90.00
_cell.angle_gamma   90.00
#
_symmetry.space_group_name_H-M   'P 1'
#
loop_
_entity.id
_entity.type
_entity.pdbx_description
1 polymer ?
#
loop_
_entity_poly.entity_id
_entity_poly.type
_entity_poly.pdbx_seq_one_letter_code
_entity_poly.pdbx_strand_id
1 'polypeptide(L)'
;MFPGIAGFFMSWTIACMTQADAQSTSHPYAALTPDVVLDALAAVGLAGDGRLMALGSYENRVYQVGLEDGSRVVAKFYRPGRWSRAEIREEHAFAAELTAAEVPVVAPLVLGGQTLHEHGGFAFSVSPWRGGRPPELDDFEVLEWLGRFLARLHTVGSARPFAERPAFSAQAWGEAQRDWLLAHEAVAPEVRGEWQALCVDALALIAAGVCPSSATGQFGLKNASLIRVHGDCHPGNVLWTPAHELGGGPHFVDLDDARMGPAVQDLWMLLSGERRQRTQQLSALLDGYEQVRDFDRRELALIEPLRTLRLIHYSAWLARRWSDPTFPIHFPWFGTVDYWQGQVALLREQIAAMREEPIVV
;
A
#
# COMPACT_ATOMS: atom_id res chain seq x y z
N MET A 1 19.20 16.68 10.76
CA MET A 1 19.47 15.36 10.21
C MET A 1 18.11 14.69 10.07
N PHE A 2 17.49 14.77 8.87
CA PHE A 2 16.19 14.16 8.61
C PHE A 2 16.41 12.66 8.40
N PRO A 3 15.58 11.78 8.98
CA PRO A 3 15.69 10.35 8.69
C PRO A 3 15.33 10.13 7.21
N GLY A 4 16.18 9.40 6.50
CA GLY A 4 15.91 8.99 5.11
C GLY A 4 14.60 8.19 4.99
N ILE A 5 14.15 7.94 3.76
CA ILE A 5 12.86 7.27 3.44
C ILE A 5 12.62 5.98 4.26
N ALA A 6 13.68 5.32 4.72
CA ALA A 6 13.60 4.18 5.64
C ALA A 6 13.01 4.53 7.03
N GLY A 7 13.05 5.80 7.46
CA GLY A 7 12.47 6.23 8.75
C GLY A 7 10.98 6.52 8.72
N PHE A 8 10.33 6.49 7.54
CA PHE A 8 8.88 6.70 7.42
C PHE A 8 8.05 5.46 7.79
N PHE A 9 8.69 4.32 7.98
CA PHE A 9 8.03 3.13 8.54
C PHE A 9 8.15 3.14 10.06
N MET A 10 7.57 4.16 10.70
CA MET A 10 7.56 4.23 12.16
C MET A 10 6.81 3.07 12.79
N SER A 11 7.44 2.48 13.79
CA SER A 11 6.89 1.56 14.78
C SER A 11 5.45 1.94 15.18
N TRP A 12 4.53 1.04 14.94
CA TRP A 12 3.13 1.13 15.34
C TRP A 12 3.01 0.93 16.85
N THR A 13 3.10 2.01 17.60
CA THR A 13 2.71 1.98 19.01
C THR A 13 1.20 2.21 19.08
N ILE A 14 0.49 1.25 19.66
CA ILE A 14 -0.94 1.31 19.93
C ILE A 14 -1.18 2.51 20.87
N ALA A 15 -1.66 3.62 20.31
CA ALA A 15 -2.18 4.73 21.12
C ALA A 15 -3.67 4.50 21.34
N CYS A 16 -4.03 4.30 22.60
CA CYS A 16 -5.40 4.26 23.07
C CYS A 16 -6.05 5.64 22.82
N MET A 17 -7.03 5.72 21.92
CA MET A 17 -7.75 6.96 21.64
C MET A 17 -8.76 7.23 22.73
N THR A 18 -8.53 8.29 23.51
CA THR A 18 -9.56 8.93 24.33
C THR A 18 -10.44 9.79 23.41
N GLN A 19 -11.77 9.72 23.67
CA GLN A 19 -12.77 10.58 23.02
C GLN A 19 -12.37 12.06 23.12
N ALA A 20 -12.24 12.72 21.98
CA ALA A 20 -12.20 14.17 21.89
C ALA A 20 -13.19 14.65 20.83
N ASP A 21 -14.20 15.33 21.34
CA ASP A 21 -15.07 16.35 20.78
C ASP A 21 -15.59 16.26 19.33
N ALA A 22 -16.91 16.07 19.30
CA ALA A 22 -17.78 16.27 18.16
C ALA A 22 -17.79 17.74 17.71
N GLN A 23 -17.09 18.06 16.60
CA GLN A 23 -17.42 19.21 15.74
C GLN A 23 -16.66 19.13 14.41
N SER A 24 -17.28 18.55 13.39
CA SER A 24 -17.21 18.97 11.99
C SER A 24 -18.02 17.98 11.12
N THR A 25 -19.08 18.46 10.51
CA THR A 25 -20.13 17.65 9.88
C THR A 25 -19.90 17.38 8.39
N SER A 26 -18.65 17.22 7.93
CA SER A 26 -18.43 17.04 6.48
C SER A 26 -17.32 16.07 6.05
N HIS A 27 -16.86 15.17 6.91
CA HIS A 27 -15.91 14.14 6.48
C HIS A 27 -16.61 12.82 6.11
N PRO A 28 -16.05 12.00 5.21
CA PRO A 28 -16.74 10.83 4.67
C PRO A 28 -17.25 9.82 5.69
N TYR A 29 -16.70 9.79 6.89
CA TYR A 29 -17.04 8.86 7.98
C TYR A 29 -17.77 9.49 9.15
N ALA A 30 -18.30 10.72 9.02
CA ALA A 30 -18.97 11.39 10.13
C ALA A 30 -20.15 10.58 10.72
N ALA A 31 -20.84 9.81 9.90
CA ALA A 31 -21.96 8.96 10.30
C ALA A 31 -21.56 7.54 10.74
N LEU A 32 -20.29 7.16 10.65
CA LEU A 32 -19.82 5.83 11.04
C LEU A 32 -19.51 5.78 12.53
N THR A 33 -20.56 5.62 13.33
CA THR A 33 -20.47 5.47 14.80
C THR A 33 -20.19 4.02 15.19
N PRO A 34 -19.74 3.74 16.43
CA PRO A 34 -19.62 2.38 16.95
C PRO A 34 -20.90 1.56 16.81
N ASP A 35 -22.06 2.14 17.03
CA ASP A 35 -23.36 1.45 16.88
C ASP A 35 -23.59 1.04 15.43
N VAL A 36 -23.31 1.92 14.46
CA VAL A 36 -23.41 1.60 13.03
C VAL A 36 -22.49 0.44 12.65
N VAL A 37 -21.30 0.35 13.24
CA VAL A 37 -20.38 -0.79 13.02
C VAL A 37 -20.97 -2.09 13.56
N LEU A 38 -21.52 -2.08 14.77
CA LEU A 38 -22.13 -3.26 15.40
C LEU A 38 -23.41 -3.69 14.65
N ASP A 39 -24.25 -2.74 14.28
CA ASP A 39 -25.46 -3.00 13.47
C ASP A 39 -25.13 -3.56 12.10
N ALA A 40 -24.05 -3.09 11.46
CA ALA A 40 -23.58 -3.62 10.19
C ALA A 40 -23.18 -5.10 10.30
N LEU A 41 -22.49 -5.48 11.38
CA LEU A 41 -22.15 -6.88 11.65
C LEU A 41 -23.39 -7.72 11.95
N ALA A 42 -24.30 -7.22 12.77
CA ALA A 42 -25.57 -7.90 13.06
C ALA A 42 -26.40 -8.15 11.78
N ALA A 43 -26.41 -7.18 10.85
CA ALA A 43 -27.12 -7.32 9.57
C ALA A 43 -26.57 -8.46 8.68
N VAL A 44 -25.32 -8.89 8.88
CA VAL A 44 -24.71 -10.04 8.17
C VAL A 44 -24.63 -11.31 9.04
N GLY A 45 -25.33 -11.32 10.19
CA GLY A 45 -25.45 -12.50 11.07
C GLY A 45 -24.30 -12.68 12.05
N LEU A 46 -23.53 -11.62 12.33
CA LEU A 46 -22.43 -11.66 13.31
C LEU A 46 -22.81 -10.83 14.55
N ALA A 47 -22.98 -11.50 15.68
CA ALA A 47 -23.33 -10.87 16.96
C ALA A 47 -22.07 -10.32 17.64
N GLY A 48 -21.88 -9.02 17.63
CA GLY A 48 -20.80 -8.33 18.34
C GLY A 48 -21.02 -8.31 19.85
N ASP A 49 -19.97 -8.50 20.65
CA ASP A 49 -20.01 -8.46 22.11
C ASP A 49 -19.80 -7.05 22.71
N GLY A 50 -19.73 -6.03 21.85
CA GLY A 50 -19.49 -4.64 22.23
C GLY A 50 -18.02 -4.24 22.30
N ARG A 51 -17.07 -5.19 22.18
CA ARG A 51 -15.63 -4.88 22.12
C ARG A 51 -15.26 -4.46 20.71
N LEU A 52 -14.98 -3.18 20.53
CA LEU A 52 -14.60 -2.56 19.28
C LEU A 52 -13.24 -1.85 19.44
N MET A 53 -12.27 -2.18 18.59
CA MET A 53 -10.98 -1.53 18.58
C MET A 53 -10.67 -1.05 17.15
N ALA A 54 -10.47 0.25 16.99
CA ALA A 54 -10.00 0.80 15.71
C ALA A 54 -8.58 0.32 15.44
N LEU A 55 -8.36 -0.21 14.24
CA LEU A 55 -7.04 -0.57 13.74
C LEU A 55 -6.46 0.60 12.94
N GLY A 56 -5.13 0.64 12.87
CA GLY A 56 -4.43 1.71 12.19
C GLY A 56 -4.66 1.67 10.67
N SER A 57 -5.70 2.32 10.20
CA SER A 57 -5.98 2.55 8.79
C SER A 57 -6.44 3.98 8.59
N TYR A 58 -5.83 4.68 7.64
CA TYR A 58 -6.15 6.10 7.37
C TYR A 58 -7.12 6.24 6.20
N GLU A 59 -7.01 5.40 5.19
CA GLU A 59 -7.86 5.46 4.01
C GLU A 59 -9.26 4.97 4.31
N ASN A 60 -9.36 3.76 4.84
CA ASN A 60 -10.60 3.13 5.25
C ASN A 60 -10.79 3.28 6.77
N ARG A 61 -11.91 2.80 7.30
CA ARG A 61 -12.05 2.59 8.74
C ARG A 61 -12.09 1.09 9.00
N VAL A 62 -11.13 0.62 9.77
CA VAL A 62 -10.93 -0.80 10.05
C VAL A 62 -11.04 -1.03 11.54
N TYR A 63 -11.87 -1.99 11.93
CA TYR A 63 -12.14 -2.31 13.32
C TYR A 63 -11.94 -3.79 13.59
N GLN A 64 -11.20 -4.11 14.63
CA GLN A 64 -11.30 -5.42 15.25
C GLN A 64 -12.55 -5.44 16.13
N VAL A 65 -13.38 -6.46 15.96
CA VAL A 65 -14.63 -6.63 16.71
C VAL A 65 -14.64 -7.98 17.39
N GLY A 66 -14.92 -8.00 18.68
CA GLY A 66 -15.21 -9.22 19.43
C GLY A 66 -16.62 -9.74 19.13
N LEU A 67 -16.79 -11.04 19.00
CA LEU A 67 -18.08 -11.68 18.82
C LEU A 67 -18.52 -12.40 20.09
N GLU A 68 -19.84 -12.62 20.26
CA GLU A 68 -20.42 -13.29 21.43
C GLU A 68 -19.93 -14.73 21.61
N ASP A 69 -19.52 -15.41 20.53
CA ASP A 69 -18.94 -16.76 20.58
C ASP A 69 -17.46 -16.77 21.05
N GLY A 70 -16.90 -15.61 21.40
CA GLY A 70 -15.52 -15.42 21.83
C GLY A 70 -14.51 -15.26 20.71
N SER A 71 -14.92 -15.39 19.46
CA SER A 71 -14.05 -15.17 18.30
C SER A 71 -13.87 -13.67 18.01
N ARG A 72 -13.04 -13.36 17.01
CA ARG A 72 -12.80 -11.96 16.57
C ARG A 72 -12.84 -11.91 15.06
N VAL A 73 -13.33 -10.77 14.57
CA VAL A 73 -13.32 -10.45 13.14
C VAL A 73 -12.75 -9.05 12.92
N VAL A 74 -12.40 -8.76 11.67
CA VAL A 74 -12.01 -7.43 11.23
C VAL A 74 -13.07 -6.91 10.26
N ALA A 75 -13.71 -5.80 10.61
CA ALA A 75 -14.65 -5.10 9.74
C ALA A 75 -13.94 -3.92 9.08
N LYS A 76 -13.91 -3.90 7.72
CA LYS A 76 -13.34 -2.83 6.91
C LYS A 76 -14.46 -2.06 6.23
N PHE A 77 -14.58 -0.78 6.56
CA PHE A 77 -15.52 0.16 5.94
C PHE A 77 -14.77 0.97 4.90
N TYR A 78 -15.16 0.84 3.64
CA TYR A 78 -14.50 1.48 2.50
C TYR A 78 -14.79 2.97 2.46
N ARG A 79 -13.78 3.77 2.11
CA ARG A 79 -13.96 5.22 1.93
C ARG A 79 -14.94 5.47 0.79
N PRO A 80 -16.03 6.21 1.07
CA PRO A 80 -16.98 6.60 0.03
C PRO A 80 -16.29 7.32 -1.13
N GLY A 81 -16.59 6.89 -2.36
CA GLY A 81 -16.09 7.53 -3.59
C GLY A 81 -14.65 7.21 -3.98
N ARG A 82 -13.92 6.38 -3.21
CA ARG A 82 -12.57 5.94 -3.62
C ARG A 82 -12.63 4.85 -4.70
N TRP A 83 -13.34 3.79 -4.44
CA TRP A 83 -13.53 2.65 -5.32
C TRP A 83 -15.01 2.43 -5.62
N SER A 84 -15.33 2.03 -6.84
CA SER A 84 -16.64 1.50 -7.17
C SER A 84 -16.83 0.12 -6.51
N ARG A 85 -18.09 -0.30 -6.43
CA ARG A 85 -18.38 -1.64 -5.92
C ARG A 85 -17.84 -2.77 -6.81
N ALA A 86 -17.73 -2.52 -8.11
CA ALA A 86 -17.15 -3.47 -9.06
C ALA A 86 -15.65 -3.64 -8.78
N GLU A 87 -14.92 -2.54 -8.58
CA GLU A 87 -13.49 -2.57 -8.23
C GLU A 87 -13.24 -3.25 -6.89
N ILE A 88 -14.08 -3.04 -5.87
CA ILE A 88 -13.97 -3.72 -4.56
C ILE A 88 -14.23 -5.22 -4.71
N ARG A 89 -15.29 -5.61 -5.44
CA ARG A 89 -15.59 -7.04 -5.67
C ARG A 89 -14.47 -7.73 -6.46
N GLU A 90 -13.84 -7.03 -7.37
CA GLU A 90 -12.71 -7.57 -8.14
C GLU A 90 -11.48 -7.81 -7.25
N GLU A 91 -11.20 -6.92 -6.28
CA GLU A 91 -10.21 -7.16 -5.22
C GLU A 91 -10.54 -8.42 -4.40
N HIS A 92 -11.79 -8.53 -3.92
CA HIS A 92 -12.25 -9.68 -3.15
C HIS A 92 -12.12 -11.00 -3.95
N ALA A 93 -12.43 -10.96 -5.24
CA ALA A 93 -12.25 -12.10 -6.13
C ALA A 93 -10.78 -12.48 -6.26
N PHE A 94 -9.88 -11.50 -6.37
CA PHE A 94 -8.45 -11.76 -6.40
C PHE A 94 -7.95 -12.34 -5.07
N ALA A 95 -8.39 -11.82 -3.93
CA ALA A 95 -8.08 -12.39 -2.62
C ALA A 95 -8.56 -13.84 -2.48
N ALA A 96 -9.75 -14.16 -3.00
CA ALA A 96 -10.28 -15.53 -3.01
C ALA A 96 -9.46 -16.46 -3.90
N GLU A 97 -9.02 -16.01 -5.09
CA GLU A 97 -8.13 -16.78 -5.97
C GLU A 97 -6.79 -17.07 -5.30
N LEU A 98 -6.22 -16.06 -4.63
CA LEU A 98 -4.97 -16.21 -3.87
C LEU A 98 -5.12 -17.24 -2.75
N THR A 99 -6.22 -17.16 -1.99
CA THR A 99 -6.51 -18.14 -0.92
C THR A 99 -6.68 -19.55 -1.50
N ALA A 100 -7.38 -19.70 -2.62
CA ALA A 100 -7.56 -20.99 -3.30
C ALA A 100 -6.24 -21.58 -3.83
N ALA A 101 -5.27 -20.73 -4.15
CA ALA A 101 -3.91 -21.10 -4.54
C ALA A 101 -2.96 -21.23 -3.32
N GLU A 102 -3.50 -21.27 -2.10
CA GLU A 102 -2.75 -21.37 -0.84
C GLU A 102 -1.71 -20.24 -0.65
N VAL A 103 -1.96 -19.06 -1.21
CA VAL A 103 -1.21 -17.85 -0.87
C VAL A 103 -1.79 -17.29 0.43
N PRO A 104 -0.97 -16.99 1.45
CA PRO A 104 -1.44 -16.60 2.77
C PRO A 104 -1.92 -15.14 2.79
N VAL A 105 -3.08 -14.88 2.19
CA VAL A 105 -3.78 -13.60 2.24
C VAL A 105 -4.96 -13.69 3.21
N VAL A 106 -5.29 -12.57 3.84
CA VAL A 106 -6.47 -12.48 4.71
C VAL A 106 -7.65 -11.98 3.86
N ALA A 107 -8.34 -12.93 3.22
CA ALA A 107 -9.48 -12.64 2.35
C ALA A 107 -10.75 -12.34 3.15
N PRO A 108 -11.68 -11.53 2.59
CA PRO A 108 -13.00 -11.33 3.16
C PRO A 108 -13.83 -12.61 3.27
N LEU A 109 -14.60 -12.73 4.34
CA LEU A 109 -15.55 -13.82 4.58
C LEU A 109 -16.74 -13.71 3.61
N VAL A 110 -17.23 -14.85 3.17
CA VAL A 110 -18.50 -14.95 2.42
C VAL A 110 -19.65 -15.07 3.42
N LEU A 111 -20.42 -14.00 3.59
CA LEU A 111 -21.57 -13.92 4.49
C LEU A 111 -22.82 -13.70 3.64
N GLY A 112 -23.83 -14.52 3.83
CA GLY A 112 -25.05 -14.47 2.99
C GLY A 112 -24.77 -14.60 1.47
N GLY A 113 -23.71 -15.30 1.08
CA GLY A 113 -23.31 -15.49 -0.33
C GLY A 113 -22.54 -14.29 -0.92
N GLN A 114 -22.16 -13.30 -0.14
CA GLN A 114 -21.44 -12.08 -0.58
C GLN A 114 -20.24 -11.80 0.32
N THR A 115 -19.27 -11.06 -0.23
CA THR A 115 -18.08 -10.57 0.50
C THR A 115 -18.14 -9.07 0.73
N LEU A 116 -18.95 -8.34 -0.05
CA LEU A 116 -19.16 -6.91 0.06
C LEU A 116 -20.60 -6.64 0.48
N HIS A 117 -20.78 -5.90 1.55
CA HIS A 117 -22.05 -5.57 2.17
C HIS A 117 -22.26 -4.06 2.25
N GLU A 118 -23.48 -3.65 2.62
CA GLU A 118 -23.86 -2.26 2.81
C GLU A 118 -24.68 -2.08 4.06
N HIS A 119 -24.30 -1.09 4.88
CA HIS A 119 -25.08 -0.67 6.03
C HIS A 119 -24.85 0.81 6.34
N GLY A 120 -25.89 1.54 6.70
CA GLY A 120 -25.78 2.96 7.08
C GLY A 120 -25.16 3.87 6.00
N GLY A 121 -25.26 3.50 4.71
CA GLY A 121 -24.63 4.21 3.59
C GLY A 121 -23.17 3.86 3.35
N PHE A 122 -22.58 2.94 4.11
CA PHE A 122 -21.21 2.48 3.94
C PHE A 122 -21.16 1.11 3.30
N ALA A 123 -20.23 0.94 2.36
CA ALA A 123 -19.80 -0.37 1.90
C ALA A 123 -18.81 -0.94 2.92
N PHE A 124 -18.93 -2.23 3.24
CA PHE A 124 -18.02 -2.90 4.17
C PHE A 124 -17.79 -4.36 3.82
N SER A 125 -16.69 -4.88 4.31
CA SER A 125 -16.37 -6.31 4.29
C SER A 125 -15.94 -6.77 5.68
N VAL A 126 -16.02 -8.07 5.92
CA VAL A 126 -15.59 -8.70 7.16
C VAL A 126 -14.55 -9.76 6.82
N SER A 127 -13.44 -9.74 7.53
CA SER A 127 -12.36 -10.74 7.38
C SER A 127 -12.10 -11.44 8.72
N PRO A 128 -11.54 -12.65 8.72
CA PRO A 128 -11.08 -13.26 9.96
C PRO A 128 -10.00 -12.40 10.59
N TRP A 129 -10.01 -12.32 11.92
CA TRP A 129 -8.91 -11.68 12.64
C TRP A 129 -7.65 -12.52 12.54
N ARG A 130 -6.53 -11.90 12.20
CA ARG A 130 -5.22 -12.53 12.16
C ARG A 130 -4.24 -11.73 12.99
N GLY A 131 -3.51 -12.41 13.88
CA GLY A 131 -2.38 -11.84 14.61
C GLY A 131 -1.10 -11.88 13.77
N GLY A 132 -0.10 -11.15 14.22
CA GLY A 132 1.21 -11.09 13.60
C GLY A 132 1.88 -9.74 13.88
N ARG A 133 3.15 -9.64 13.56
CA ARG A 133 3.94 -8.40 13.62
C ARG A 133 4.53 -8.10 12.24
N PRO A 134 4.94 -6.86 11.95
CA PRO A 134 5.69 -6.59 10.73
C PRO A 134 6.93 -7.51 10.63
N PRO A 135 7.30 -7.98 9.43
CA PRO A 135 8.48 -8.82 9.22
C PRO A 135 9.77 -8.05 9.53
N GLU A 136 10.78 -8.74 10.01
CA GLU A 136 12.11 -8.19 10.24
C GLU A 136 12.90 -8.23 8.90
N LEU A 137 13.11 -7.06 8.28
CA LEU A 137 13.74 -6.98 6.96
C LEU A 137 15.26 -7.17 6.98
N ASP A 138 15.87 -7.25 8.15
CA ASP A 138 17.30 -7.59 8.32
C ASP A 138 17.52 -9.11 8.43
N ASP A 139 16.44 -9.90 8.53
CA ASP A 139 16.48 -11.35 8.53
C ASP A 139 16.27 -11.85 7.09
N PHE A 140 17.33 -12.39 6.50
CA PHE A 140 17.30 -12.87 5.11
C PHE A 140 16.41 -14.11 4.92
N GLU A 141 16.26 -14.96 5.95
CA GLU A 141 15.32 -16.09 5.87
C GLU A 141 13.89 -15.58 5.77
N VAL A 142 13.54 -14.54 6.52
CA VAL A 142 12.23 -13.87 6.42
C VAL A 142 12.01 -13.31 5.01
N LEU A 143 13.04 -12.67 4.42
CA LEU A 143 12.96 -12.13 3.07
C LEU A 143 12.80 -13.21 2.00
N GLU A 144 13.49 -14.35 2.12
CA GLU A 144 13.30 -15.50 1.22
C GLU A 144 11.86 -16.04 1.31
N TRP A 145 11.30 -16.15 2.52
CA TRP A 145 9.89 -16.53 2.69
C TRP A 145 8.96 -15.55 1.98
N LEU A 146 9.16 -14.25 2.17
CA LEU A 146 8.39 -13.21 1.50
C LEU A 146 8.50 -13.32 -0.01
N GLY A 147 9.71 -13.52 -0.53
CA GLY A 147 9.97 -13.73 -1.96
C GLY A 147 9.17 -14.90 -2.53
N ARG A 148 9.20 -16.07 -1.88
CA ARG A 148 8.44 -17.25 -2.31
C ARG A 148 6.94 -17.00 -2.39
N PHE A 149 6.36 -16.35 -1.38
CA PHE A 149 4.93 -16.09 -1.37
C PHE A 149 4.51 -14.97 -2.33
N LEU A 150 5.36 -13.95 -2.54
CA LEU A 150 5.14 -12.95 -3.58
C LEU A 150 5.20 -13.58 -4.97
N ALA A 151 6.12 -14.51 -5.21
CA ALA A 151 6.16 -15.25 -6.48
C ALA A 151 4.87 -16.06 -6.72
N ARG A 152 4.31 -16.69 -5.69
CA ARG A 152 3.00 -17.39 -5.77
C ARG A 152 1.86 -16.40 -6.04
N LEU A 153 1.83 -15.25 -5.34
CA LEU A 153 0.87 -14.18 -5.56
C LEU A 153 0.94 -13.70 -7.02
N HIS A 154 2.14 -13.43 -7.53
CA HIS A 154 2.35 -12.99 -8.91
C HIS A 154 2.05 -14.06 -9.95
N THR A 155 2.19 -15.34 -9.62
CA THR A 155 1.77 -16.45 -10.48
C THR A 155 0.25 -16.43 -10.67
N VAL A 156 -0.52 -16.31 -9.61
CA VAL A 156 -1.98 -16.12 -9.66
C VAL A 156 -2.31 -14.79 -10.36
N GLY A 157 -1.56 -13.72 -10.03
CA GLY A 157 -1.74 -12.40 -10.62
C GLY A 157 -1.58 -12.36 -12.13
N SER A 158 -0.67 -13.19 -12.68
CA SER A 158 -0.41 -13.25 -14.12
C SER A 158 -1.44 -14.06 -14.92
N ALA A 159 -2.33 -14.82 -14.27
CA ALA A 159 -3.29 -15.68 -14.96
C ALA A 159 -4.33 -14.90 -15.77
N ARG A 160 -4.72 -13.72 -15.33
CA ARG A 160 -5.64 -12.83 -16.03
C ARG A 160 -5.48 -11.38 -15.54
N PRO A 161 -5.84 -10.36 -16.35
CA PRO A 161 -5.85 -8.98 -15.89
C PRO A 161 -7.05 -8.69 -14.98
N PHE A 162 -6.99 -7.56 -14.27
CA PHE A 162 -8.16 -6.88 -13.74
C PHE A 162 -8.97 -6.27 -14.88
N ALA A 163 -10.29 -6.26 -14.76
CA ALA A 163 -11.21 -5.64 -15.70
C ALA A 163 -11.61 -4.22 -15.26
N GLU A 164 -11.80 -4.04 -13.95
CA GLU A 164 -12.30 -2.80 -13.36
C GLU A 164 -11.17 -1.98 -12.72
N ARG A 165 -10.21 -2.64 -12.08
CA ARG A 165 -9.13 -1.97 -11.37
C ARG A 165 -8.08 -1.40 -12.31
N PRO A 166 -7.56 -0.17 -12.01
CA PRO A 166 -6.64 0.53 -12.89
C PRO A 166 -5.29 -0.16 -13.00
N ALA A 167 -4.56 0.19 -14.07
CA ALA A 167 -3.15 -0.13 -14.19
C ALA A 167 -2.27 0.96 -13.56
N PHE A 168 -1.10 0.56 -13.10
CA PHE A 168 -0.06 1.48 -12.67
C PHE A 168 0.47 2.30 -13.85
N SER A 169 0.54 3.62 -13.73
CA SER A 169 1.07 4.48 -14.77
C SER A 169 1.74 5.74 -14.21
N ALA A 170 2.76 6.24 -14.90
CA ALA A 170 3.42 7.50 -14.57
C ALA A 170 2.45 8.70 -14.66
N GLN A 171 1.49 8.65 -15.58
CA GLN A 171 0.45 9.67 -15.70
C GLN A 171 -0.41 9.72 -14.44
N ALA A 172 -0.97 8.60 -14.00
CA ALA A 172 -1.88 8.57 -12.86
C ALA A 172 -1.18 8.83 -11.52
N TRP A 173 0.06 8.35 -11.36
CA TRP A 173 0.79 8.44 -10.09
C TRP A 173 1.75 9.63 -10.00
N GLY A 174 2.15 10.20 -11.13
CA GLY A 174 3.06 11.33 -11.22
C GLY A 174 2.37 12.59 -11.74
N GLU A 175 2.09 12.62 -13.03
CA GLU A 175 1.62 13.85 -13.71
C GLU A 175 0.31 14.39 -13.12
N ALA A 176 -0.72 13.53 -13.04
CA ALA A 176 -2.02 13.92 -12.51
C ALA A 176 -1.96 14.35 -11.04
N GLN A 177 -1.07 13.75 -10.25
CA GLN A 177 -0.90 14.10 -8.85
C GLN A 177 -0.16 15.44 -8.68
N ARG A 178 0.93 15.66 -9.44
CA ARG A 178 1.62 16.96 -9.51
C ARG A 178 0.65 18.07 -9.89
N ASP A 179 -0.09 17.88 -10.96
CA ASP A 179 -0.99 18.89 -11.50
C ASP A 179 -2.12 19.23 -10.51
N TRP A 180 -2.63 18.21 -9.84
CA TRP A 180 -3.64 18.39 -8.79
C TRP A 180 -3.08 19.19 -7.60
N LEU A 181 -1.88 18.86 -7.11
CA LEU A 181 -1.23 19.58 -5.99
C LEU A 181 -1.00 21.06 -6.32
N LEU A 182 -0.59 21.35 -7.55
CA LEU A 182 -0.38 22.72 -8.02
C LEU A 182 -1.69 23.49 -8.18
N ALA A 183 -2.72 22.85 -8.76
CA ALA A 183 -4.02 23.47 -8.99
C ALA A 183 -4.78 23.79 -7.69
N HIS A 184 -4.51 23.03 -6.62
CA HIS A 184 -5.13 23.23 -5.30
C HIS A 184 -4.22 23.98 -4.31
N GLU A 185 -3.12 24.55 -4.80
CA GLU A 185 -2.16 25.33 -4.00
C GLU A 185 -1.64 24.58 -2.75
N ALA A 186 -1.56 23.26 -2.83
CA ALA A 186 -1.16 22.41 -1.70
C ALA A 186 0.36 22.50 -1.40
N VAL A 187 1.16 22.92 -2.38
CA VAL A 187 2.62 23.08 -2.22
C VAL A 187 2.93 24.46 -1.66
N ALA A 188 3.79 24.50 -0.62
CA ALA A 188 4.21 25.75 0.01
C ALA A 188 4.78 26.75 -1.04
N PRO A 189 4.33 28.02 -1.02
CA PRO A 189 4.70 29.02 -2.03
C PRO A 189 6.21 29.19 -2.19
N GLU A 190 6.97 29.08 -1.10
CA GLU A 190 8.41 29.29 -1.02
C GLU A 190 9.20 28.31 -1.89
N VAL A 191 8.69 27.10 -2.07
CA VAL A 191 9.37 26.02 -2.80
C VAL A 191 8.61 25.54 -4.03
N ARG A 192 7.41 26.07 -4.29
CA ARG A 192 6.50 25.61 -5.36
C ARG A 192 7.17 25.55 -6.73
N GLY A 193 7.87 26.60 -7.11
CA GLY A 193 8.53 26.66 -8.43
C GLY A 193 9.62 25.62 -8.58
N GLU A 194 10.42 25.43 -7.55
CA GLU A 194 11.48 24.43 -7.53
C GLU A 194 10.93 23.01 -7.50
N TRP A 195 9.97 22.74 -6.62
CA TRP A 195 9.31 21.44 -6.54
C TRP A 195 8.67 21.05 -7.88
N GLN A 196 7.99 21.98 -8.55
CA GLN A 196 7.39 21.77 -9.86
C GLN A 196 8.45 21.43 -10.91
N ALA A 197 9.56 22.16 -10.97
CA ALA A 197 10.63 21.90 -11.92
C ALA A 197 11.24 20.50 -11.71
N LEU A 198 11.52 20.12 -10.45
CA LEU A 198 12.02 18.80 -10.12
C LEU A 198 11.04 17.68 -10.48
N CYS A 199 9.74 17.89 -10.27
CA CYS A 199 8.73 16.92 -10.72
C CYS A 199 8.75 16.76 -12.25
N VAL A 200 8.89 17.85 -13.01
CA VAL A 200 8.98 17.79 -14.48
C VAL A 200 10.21 16.99 -14.89
N ASP A 201 11.37 17.28 -14.31
CA ASP A 201 12.62 16.57 -14.63
C ASP A 201 12.54 15.08 -14.27
N ALA A 202 12.01 14.76 -13.09
CA ALA A 202 11.85 13.37 -12.64
C ALA A 202 10.90 12.59 -13.55
N LEU A 203 9.75 13.17 -13.90
CA LEU A 203 8.77 12.53 -14.78
C LEU A 203 9.29 12.37 -16.21
N ALA A 204 10.12 13.30 -16.69
CA ALA A 204 10.79 13.18 -17.99
C ALA A 204 11.78 12.01 -18.00
N LEU A 205 12.56 11.81 -16.93
CA LEU A 205 13.45 10.65 -16.78
C LEU A 205 12.65 9.33 -16.74
N ILE A 206 11.55 9.28 -16.00
CA ILE A 206 10.67 8.11 -15.93
C ILE A 206 10.08 7.78 -17.31
N ALA A 207 9.66 8.80 -18.06
CA ALA A 207 9.09 8.64 -19.40
C ALA A 207 10.12 8.17 -20.44
N ALA A 208 11.37 8.63 -20.31
CA ALA A 208 12.48 8.20 -21.15
C ALA A 208 12.86 6.73 -20.90
N GLY A 209 12.61 6.22 -19.70
CA GLY A 209 13.09 4.91 -19.27
C GLY A 209 14.57 4.93 -18.89
N VAL A 210 14.97 3.93 -18.12
CA VAL A 210 16.38 3.72 -17.77
C VAL A 210 17.05 2.94 -18.88
N CYS A 211 18.24 3.37 -19.28
CA CYS A 211 19.10 2.57 -20.15
C CYS A 211 20.07 1.78 -19.25
N PRO A 212 19.79 0.49 -18.98
CA PRO A 212 20.79 -0.34 -18.34
C PRO A 212 22.02 -0.36 -19.26
N SER A 213 23.21 -0.36 -18.71
CA SER A 213 24.48 -0.47 -19.44
C SER A 213 24.61 -1.78 -20.25
N SER A 214 23.67 -2.71 -20.09
CA SER A 214 23.53 -3.91 -20.89
C SER A 214 22.77 -3.62 -22.20
N ALA A 215 23.24 -4.15 -23.30
CA ALA A 215 22.84 -3.93 -24.69
C ALA A 215 21.36 -4.19 -25.09
N THR A 216 20.40 -4.06 -24.20
CA THR A 216 18.99 -4.41 -24.44
C THR A 216 18.05 -3.21 -24.66
N GLY A 217 18.58 -1.98 -24.75
CA GLY A 217 17.77 -0.78 -24.98
C GLY A 217 17.11 -0.20 -23.72
N GLN A 218 16.38 0.89 -23.89
CA GLN A 218 15.66 1.55 -22.79
C GLN A 218 14.54 0.66 -22.27
N PHE A 219 14.52 0.44 -20.94
CA PHE A 219 13.46 -0.24 -20.24
C PHE A 219 12.74 0.73 -19.30
N GLY A 220 11.44 0.75 -19.33
CA GLY A 220 10.61 1.64 -18.52
C GLY A 220 9.23 1.04 -18.25
N LEU A 221 8.41 1.75 -17.48
CA LEU A 221 7.05 1.30 -17.14
C LEU A 221 6.18 0.94 -18.35
N LYS A 222 6.41 1.56 -19.49
CA LYS A 222 5.67 1.27 -20.74
C LYS A 222 6.00 -0.09 -21.33
N ASN A 223 7.15 -0.65 -21.02
CA ASN A 223 7.66 -1.90 -21.56
C ASN A 223 7.60 -3.04 -20.54
N ALA A 224 7.22 -2.74 -19.31
CA ALA A 224 7.08 -3.73 -18.25
C ALA A 224 5.86 -4.62 -18.48
N SER A 225 5.99 -5.88 -18.11
CA SER A 225 4.86 -6.81 -18.06
C SER A 225 4.00 -6.45 -16.84
N LEU A 226 2.72 -6.16 -17.07
CA LEU A 226 1.80 -5.83 -16.00
C LEU A 226 0.99 -7.07 -15.61
N ILE A 227 1.04 -7.40 -14.35
CA ILE A 227 0.27 -8.47 -13.72
C ILE A 227 -0.57 -7.88 -12.59
N ARG A 228 -1.51 -8.63 -12.03
CA ARG A 228 -2.17 -8.22 -10.79
C ARG A 228 -1.18 -8.34 -9.64
N VAL A 229 -0.90 -7.23 -8.97
CA VAL A 229 0.01 -7.12 -7.83
C VAL A 229 -0.76 -6.70 -6.58
N HIS A 230 -0.15 -6.86 -5.40
CA HIS A 230 -0.66 -6.31 -4.15
C HIS A 230 -0.77 -4.77 -4.23
N GLY A 231 0.24 -4.14 -4.84
CA GLY A 231 0.28 -2.71 -5.14
C GLY A 231 0.78 -1.83 -4.01
N ASP A 232 0.64 -2.26 -2.75
CA ASP A 232 1.11 -1.55 -1.55
C ASP A 232 1.76 -2.52 -0.53
N CYS A 233 2.61 -3.44 -1.02
CA CYS A 233 3.24 -4.49 -0.22
C CYS A 233 4.41 -3.96 0.62
N HIS A 234 4.11 -3.14 1.62
CA HIS A 234 5.08 -2.69 2.61
C HIS A 234 5.01 -3.53 3.89
N PRO A 235 6.02 -3.48 4.80
CA PRO A 235 6.06 -4.32 6.00
C PRO A 235 4.81 -4.22 6.88
N GLY A 236 4.14 -3.06 6.91
CA GLY A 236 2.89 -2.87 7.67
C GLY A 236 1.70 -3.65 7.11
N ASN A 237 1.76 -4.09 5.85
CA ASN A 237 0.73 -4.90 5.19
C ASN A 237 1.10 -6.39 5.15
N VAL A 238 2.10 -6.80 5.92
CA VAL A 238 2.49 -8.19 6.12
C VAL A 238 2.45 -8.51 7.61
N LEU A 239 1.59 -9.44 8.01
CA LEU A 239 1.54 -9.97 9.36
C LEU A 239 2.44 -11.20 9.43
N TRP A 240 3.59 -11.07 10.05
CA TRP A 240 4.54 -12.16 10.23
C TRP A 240 4.28 -12.89 11.55
N THR A 241 4.19 -14.20 11.47
CA THR A 241 4.20 -15.11 12.62
C THR A 241 5.44 -15.99 12.52
N PRO A 242 6.20 -16.23 13.61
CA PRO A 242 7.39 -17.09 13.56
C PRO A 242 7.10 -18.44 12.92
N ALA A 243 8.01 -18.96 12.09
CA ALA A 243 7.80 -20.16 11.28
C ALA A 243 7.54 -21.43 12.12
N HIS A 244 8.02 -21.48 13.36
CA HIS A 244 7.82 -22.61 14.29
C HIS A 244 6.45 -22.59 14.99
N GLU A 245 5.67 -21.52 14.86
CA GLU A 245 4.32 -21.42 15.41
C GLU A 245 3.28 -21.98 14.43
N LEU A 246 2.14 -22.39 14.95
CA LEU A 246 1.03 -22.86 14.13
C LEU A 246 0.54 -21.75 13.19
N GLY A 247 0.57 -22.02 11.90
CA GLY A 247 0.26 -21.02 10.87
C GLY A 247 1.35 -19.96 10.72
N GLY A 248 2.61 -20.29 11.02
CA GLY A 248 3.78 -19.42 10.85
C GLY A 248 4.02 -19.00 9.40
N GLY A 249 4.78 -17.92 9.23
CA GLY A 249 5.07 -17.29 7.96
C GLY A 249 4.32 -15.97 7.76
N PRO A 250 4.39 -15.40 6.55
CA PRO A 250 3.71 -14.15 6.22
C PRO A 250 2.22 -14.35 6.01
N HIS A 251 1.43 -13.32 6.33
CA HIS A 251 0.03 -13.19 5.91
C HIS A 251 -0.13 -11.79 5.34
N PHE A 252 -0.44 -11.70 4.04
CA PHE A 252 -0.66 -10.43 3.36
C PHE A 252 -2.05 -9.91 3.67
N VAL A 253 -2.14 -8.63 3.99
CA VAL A 253 -3.37 -7.92 4.32
C VAL A 253 -3.48 -6.66 3.45
N ASP A 254 -4.69 -6.11 3.36
CA ASP A 254 -4.98 -4.83 2.71
C ASP A 254 -4.61 -4.79 1.21
N LEU A 255 -5.28 -5.64 0.43
CA LEU A 255 -5.22 -5.62 -1.04
C LEU A 255 -5.98 -4.42 -1.66
N ASP A 256 -6.30 -3.40 -0.87
CA ASP A 256 -7.09 -2.24 -1.30
C ASP A 256 -6.45 -1.46 -2.47
N ASP A 257 -5.13 -1.52 -2.58
CA ASP A 257 -4.36 -0.92 -3.67
C ASP A 257 -3.95 -1.91 -4.77
N ALA A 258 -4.47 -3.14 -4.74
CA ALA A 258 -4.21 -4.12 -5.78
C ALA A 258 -4.61 -3.59 -7.15
N ARG A 259 -3.74 -3.75 -8.14
CA ARG A 259 -3.87 -3.21 -9.49
C ARG A 259 -3.01 -3.97 -10.49
N MET A 260 -3.11 -3.58 -11.77
CA MET A 260 -2.13 -4.05 -12.75
C MET A 260 -0.82 -3.29 -12.57
N GLY A 261 0.28 -4.00 -12.33
CA GLY A 261 1.60 -3.40 -12.11
C GLY A 261 2.75 -4.36 -12.43
N PRO A 262 3.99 -3.87 -12.51
CA PRO A 262 5.16 -4.73 -12.63
C PRO A 262 5.40 -5.50 -11.32
N ALA A 263 5.96 -6.70 -11.40
CA ALA A 263 6.20 -7.53 -10.22
C ALA A 263 7.10 -6.85 -9.18
N VAL A 264 8.07 -6.08 -9.63
CA VAL A 264 8.98 -5.33 -8.74
C VAL A 264 8.25 -4.34 -7.82
N GLN A 265 7.01 -3.93 -8.15
CA GLN A 265 6.21 -3.04 -7.30
C GLN A 265 6.04 -3.60 -5.89
N ASP A 266 5.84 -4.89 -5.75
CA ASP A 266 5.63 -5.53 -4.45
C ASP A 266 6.95 -5.90 -3.75
N LEU A 267 8.08 -5.86 -4.46
CA LEU A 267 9.39 -6.18 -3.91
C LEU A 267 10.11 -4.95 -3.33
N TRP A 268 10.12 -3.84 -4.07
CA TRP A 268 10.94 -2.68 -3.68
C TRP A 268 10.46 -2.03 -2.37
N MET A 269 9.19 -2.17 -2.01
CA MET A 269 8.62 -1.61 -0.79
C MET A 269 9.07 -2.35 0.48
N LEU A 270 9.68 -3.52 0.32
CA LEU A 270 10.32 -4.29 1.39
C LEU A 270 11.82 -3.97 1.55
N LEU A 271 12.35 -3.03 0.75
CA LEU A 271 13.75 -2.66 0.81
C LEU A 271 13.96 -1.42 1.69
N SER A 272 14.97 -1.44 2.54
CA SER A 272 15.29 -0.35 3.47
C SER A 272 16.81 -0.09 3.56
N GLY A 273 17.16 1.06 4.10
CA GLY A 273 18.56 1.42 4.34
C GLY A 273 19.33 1.85 3.09
N GLU A 274 20.65 1.78 3.18
CA GLU A 274 21.58 2.20 2.13
C GLU A 274 21.59 1.21 0.95
N ARG A 275 22.14 1.63 -0.19
CA ARG A 275 22.17 0.84 -1.42
C ARG A 275 22.70 -0.59 -1.20
N ARG A 276 23.78 -0.75 -0.42
CA ARG A 276 24.36 -2.08 -0.12
C ARG A 276 23.38 -2.99 0.61
N GLN A 277 22.70 -2.46 1.62
CA GLN A 277 21.70 -3.21 2.40
C GLN A 277 20.51 -3.58 1.52
N ARG A 278 19.99 -2.62 0.73
CA ARG A 278 18.92 -2.87 -0.24
C ARG A 278 19.29 -3.95 -1.27
N THR A 279 20.55 -3.97 -1.72
CA THR A 279 21.04 -5.02 -2.63
C THR A 279 21.00 -6.40 -1.97
N GLN A 280 21.45 -6.52 -0.72
CA GLN A 280 21.42 -7.78 0.03
C GLN A 280 19.98 -8.26 0.29
N GLN A 281 19.10 -7.35 0.72
CA GLN A 281 17.69 -7.64 0.92
C GLN A 281 17.01 -8.11 -0.37
N LEU A 282 17.28 -7.42 -1.46
CA LEU A 282 16.72 -7.77 -2.78
C LEU A 282 17.24 -9.13 -3.26
N SER A 283 18.53 -9.44 -3.02
CA SER A 283 19.09 -10.77 -3.34
C SER A 283 18.30 -11.86 -2.60
N ALA A 284 18.13 -11.74 -1.27
CA ALA A 284 17.37 -12.72 -0.49
C ALA A 284 15.91 -12.84 -0.94
N LEU A 285 15.25 -11.71 -1.25
CA LEU A 285 13.89 -11.74 -1.81
C LEU A 285 13.82 -12.50 -3.13
N LEU A 286 14.79 -12.27 -4.04
CA LEU A 286 14.82 -12.95 -5.35
C LEU A 286 15.25 -14.39 -5.23
N ASP A 287 16.15 -14.75 -4.30
CA ASP A 287 16.50 -16.14 -4.00
C ASP A 287 15.25 -16.95 -3.60
N GLY A 288 14.38 -16.35 -2.81
CA GLY A 288 13.07 -16.95 -2.49
C GLY A 288 12.09 -16.94 -3.66
N TYR A 289 12.00 -15.84 -4.38
CA TYR A 289 11.07 -15.64 -5.50
C TYR A 289 11.33 -16.63 -6.64
N GLU A 290 12.58 -16.78 -7.04
CA GLU A 290 13.00 -17.63 -8.17
C GLU A 290 12.91 -19.13 -7.88
N GLN A 291 12.64 -19.54 -6.63
CA GLN A 291 12.26 -20.93 -6.32
C GLN A 291 10.85 -21.30 -6.86
N VAL A 292 10.03 -20.31 -7.21
CA VAL A 292 8.63 -20.51 -7.63
C VAL A 292 8.39 -19.98 -9.03
N ARG A 293 8.97 -18.82 -9.37
CA ARG A 293 8.72 -18.10 -10.63
C ARG A 293 9.95 -17.31 -11.04
N ASP A 294 10.33 -17.39 -12.32
CA ASP A 294 11.38 -16.54 -12.88
C ASP A 294 11.02 -15.05 -12.72
N PHE A 295 12.03 -14.26 -12.35
CA PHE A 295 11.90 -12.81 -12.23
C PHE A 295 12.54 -12.11 -13.43
N ASP A 296 11.82 -11.17 -14.04
CA ASP A 296 12.39 -10.33 -15.08
C ASP A 296 13.30 -9.26 -14.46
N ARG A 297 14.60 -9.55 -14.43
CA ARG A 297 15.60 -8.66 -13.81
C ARG A 297 15.68 -7.28 -14.42
N ARG A 298 15.11 -7.05 -15.62
CA ARG A 298 14.97 -5.71 -16.20
C ARG A 298 14.08 -4.82 -15.37
N GLU A 299 13.12 -5.39 -14.64
CA GLU A 299 12.23 -4.64 -13.74
C GLU A 299 12.97 -3.97 -12.57
N LEU A 300 14.19 -4.39 -12.23
CA LEU A 300 15.01 -3.73 -11.21
C LEU A 300 15.30 -2.26 -11.56
N ALA A 301 15.35 -1.93 -12.86
CA ALA A 301 15.48 -0.55 -13.33
C ALA A 301 14.27 0.33 -12.99
N LEU A 302 13.14 -0.27 -12.60
CA LEU A 302 11.91 0.46 -12.24
C LEU A 302 11.86 0.85 -10.76
N ILE A 303 12.77 0.38 -9.90
CA ILE A 303 12.72 0.64 -8.45
C ILE A 303 12.70 2.14 -8.16
N GLU A 304 13.68 2.89 -8.65
CA GLU A 304 13.77 4.34 -8.38
C GLU A 304 12.66 5.15 -9.10
N PRO A 305 12.27 4.85 -10.35
CA PRO A 305 11.04 5.37 -10.95
C PRO A 305 9.78 5.19 -10.09
N LEU A 306 9.54 3.98 -9.58
CA LEU A 306 8.36 3.66 -8.76
C LEU A 306 8.39 4.40 -7.41
N ARG A 307 9.57 4.48 -6.78
CA ARG A 307 9.76 5.27 -5.55
C ARG A 307 9.48 6.75 -5.78
N THR A 308 9.94 7.30 -6.89
CA THR A 308 9.70 8.70 -7.25
C THR A 308 8.20 8.98 -7.46
N LEU A 309 7.52 8.11 -8.20
CA LEU A 309 6.07 8.22 -8.40
C LEU A 309 5.31 8.14 -7.07
N ARG A 310 5.74 7.24 -6.15
CA ARG A 310 5.13 7.13 -4.82
C ARG A 310 5.31 8.41 -4.00
N LEU A 311 6.47 9.09 -4.06
CA LEU A 311 6.68 10.36 -3.36
C LEU A 311 5.65 11.42 -3.79
N ILE A 312 5.47 11.59 -5.10
CA ILE A 312 4.52 12.58 -5.65
C ILE A 312 3.09 12.18 -5.30
N HIS A 313 2.74 10.90 -5.49
CA HIS A 313 1.42 10.36 -5.18
C HIS A 313 1.07 10.51 -3.70
N TYR A 314 2.00 10.19 -2.80
CA TYR A 314 1.79 10.26 -1.35
C TYR A 314 1.47 11.68 -0.87
N SER A 315 2.18 12.68 -1.38
CA SER A 315 1.89 14.09 -1.08
C SER A 315 0.47 14.49 -1.53
N ALA A 316 0.05 14.05 -2.71
CA ALA A 316 -1.31 14.31 -3.20
C ALA A 316 -2.37 13.51 -2.43
N TRP A 317 -2.05 12.30 -2.00
CA TRP A 317 -2.92 11.48 -1.16
C TRP A 317 -3.19 12.16 0.19
N LEU A 318 -2.18 12.70 0.86
CA LEU A 318 -2.33 13.47 2.09
C LEU A 318 -3.17 14.74 1.86
N ALA A 319 -2.84 15.52 0.83
CA ALA A 319 -3.52 16.77 0.54
C ALA A 319 -5.02 16.59 0.27
N ARG A 320 -5.39 15.58 -0.54
CA ARG A 320 -6.79 15.28 -0.88
C ARG A 320 -7.64 14.89 0.33
N ARG A 321 -7.02 14.40 1.38
CA ARG A 321 -7.68 13.86 2.58
C ARG A 321 -7.54 14.77 3.80
N TRP A 322 -6.92 15.93 3.62
CA TRP A 322 -6.59 16.83 4.71
C TRP A 322 -7.82 17.35 5.48
N SER A 323 -8.99 17.37 4.84
CA SER A 323 -10.26 17.70 5.48
C SER A 323 -10.82 16.59 6.40
N ASP A 324 -10.32 15.36 6.30
CA ASP A 324 -10.67 14.28 7.23
C ASP A 324 -9.89 14.48 8.53
N PRO A 325 -10.55 14.68 9.70
CA PRO A 325 -9.88 15.00 10.96
C PRO A 325 -8.78 14.02 11.39
N THR A 326 -8.85 12.79 10.93
CA THR A 326 -7.83 11.77 11.19
C THR A 326 -6.46 12.16 10.62
N PHE A 327 -6.44 12.84 9.46
CA PHE A 327 -5.19 13.17 8.78
C PHE A 327 -4.35 14.21 9.51
N PRO A 328 -4.86 15.38 9.91
CA PRO A 328 -4.08 16.35 10.71
C PRO A 328 -3.56 15.77 12.03
N ILE A 329 -4.31 14.86 12.65
CA ILE A 329 -3.88 14.23 13.90
C ILE A 329 -2.68 13.31 13.69
N HIS A 330 -2.69 12.51 12.64
CA HIS A 330 -1.64 11.53 12.37
C HIS A 330 -0.47 12.06 11.54
N PHE A 331 -0.69 13.12 10.77
CA PHE A 331 0.30 13.73 9.87
C PHE A 331 0.50 15.23 10.16
N PRO A 332 0.72 15.66 11.42
CA PRO A 332 0.74 17.08 11.79
C PRO A 332 1.84 17.89 11.10
N TRP A 333 2.84 17.22 10.55
CA TRP A 333 3.95 17.79 9.79
C TRP A 333 3.61 18.10 8.33
N PHE A 334 2.51 17.54 7.77
CA PHE A 334 2.14 17.74 6.38
C PHE A 334 1.73 19.19 6.11
N GLY A 335 2.08 19.70 4.94
CA GLY A 335 1.75 21.06 4.50
C GLY A 335 2.67 22.14 5.06
N THR A 336 3.55 21.83 6.02
CA THR A 336 4.55 22.78 6.52
C THR A 336 5.62 23.08 5.45
N VAL A 337 6.29 24.23 5.57
CA VAL A 337 7.42 24.59 4.69
C VAL A 337 8.53 23.53 4.78
N ASP A 338 8.82 23.06 6.01
CA ASP A 338 9.84 22.03 6.24
C ASP A 338 9.51 20.71 5.52
N TYR A 339 8.25 20.30 5.53
CA TYR A 339 7.81 19.13 4.77
C TYR A 339 8.11 19.29 3.27
N TRP A 340 7.73 20.43 2.70
CA TRP A 340 7.92 20.66 1.27
C TRP A 340 9.39 20.87 0.87
N GLN A 341 10.21 21.47 1.74
CA GLN A 341 11.67 21.49 1.57
C GLN A 341 12.25 20.07 1.59
N GLY A 342 11.75 19.21 2.48
CA GLY A 342 12.08 17.79 2.50
C GLY A 342 11.70 17.08 1.18
N GLN A 343 10.52 17.37 0.62
CA GLN A 343 10.10 16.80 -0.68
C GLN A 343 11.00 17.27 -1.83
N VAL A 344 11.45 18.51 -1.83
CA VAL A 344 12.43 19.04 -2.80
C VAL A 344 13.76 18.28 -2.68
N ALA A 345 14.27 18.07 -1.48
CA ALA A 345 15.50 17.32 -1.25
C ALA A 345 15.36 15.85 -1.73
N LEU A 346 14.27 15.17 -1.36
CA LEU A 346 13.99 13.81 -1.78
C LEU A 346 13.87 13.67 -3.30
N LEU A 347 13.23 14.62 -3.99
CA LEU A 347 13.15 14.60 -5.46
C LEU A 347 14.51 14.75 -6.12
N ARG A 348 15.40 15.60 -5.57
CA ARG A 348 16.78 15.72 -6.06
C ARG A 348 17.55 14.41 -5.89
N GLU A 349 17.41 13.75 -4.72
CA GLU A 349 18.01 12.45 -4.47
C GLU A 349 17.49 11.39 -5.45
N GLN A 350 16.18 11.36 -5.69
CA GLN A 350 15.56 10.41 -6.61
C GLN A 350 16.00 10.65 -8.07
N ILE A 351 16.12 11.91 -8.51
CA ILE A 351 16.65 12.25 -9.83
C ILE A 351 18.10 11.76 -9.98
N ALA A 352 18.91 11.92 -8.93
CA ALA A 352 20.28 11.40 -8.93
C ALA A 352 20.29 9.88 -8.99
N ALA A 353 19.49 9.20 -8.15
CA ALA A 353 19.38 7.74 -8.09
C ALA A 353 18.88 7.12 -9.41
N MET A 354 17.94 7.78 -10.11
CA MET A 354 17.47 7.31 -11.43
C MET A 354 18.53 7.45 -12.55
N ARG A 355 19.60 8.24 -12.33
CA ARG A 355 20.73 8.38 -13.26
C ARG A 355 21.87 7.40 -12.96
N GLU A 356 21.86 6.80 -11.78
CA GLU A 356 22.79 5.73 -11.44
C GLU A 356 22.41 4.41 -12.12
N GLU A 357 23.35 3.49 -12.19
CA GLU A 357 23.04 2.12 -12.64
C GLU A 357 22.04 1.46 -11.68
N PRO A 358 21.05 0.71 -12.20
CA PRO A 358 20.13 -0.06 -11.38
C PRO A 358 20.86 -0.98 -10.39
N ILE A 359 20.15 -1.38 -9.32
CA ILE A 359 20.65 -2.45 -8.45
C ILE A 359 20.77 -3.73 -9.29
N VAL A 360 21.90 -4.41 -9.16
CA VAL A 360 22.16 -5.71 -9.79
C VAL A 360 22.35 -6.75 -8.70
N VAL A 361 21.66 -7.88 -8.79
CA VAL A 361 21.69 -9.02 -7.89
C VAL A 361 21.70 -10.33 -8.68
#